data_f34b78b77a518a25816ab06a925c5efd
#
_entry.id   f34b78b77a518a25816ab06a925c5efd
#
_cell.length_a   1.000
_cell.length_b   1.000
_cell.length_c   1.000
_cell.angle_alpha   90.00
_cell.angle_beta   90.00
_cell.angle_gamma   90.00
#
_symmetry.space_group_name_H-M   'P 1'
#
loop_
_entity.id
_entity.type
_entity.pdbx_description
1 polymer ?
#
loop_
_entity_poly.entity_id
_entity_poly.type
_entity_poly.pdbx_seq_one_letter_code
_entity_poly.pdbx_strand_id
1 'polypeptide(L)'
;MQFPADFTAREQALLGPRFAELYAYATPQPARGVTVNGLRCTPEWFAAHADFAAALSPFCPTAFTTAPDFKPGRHPWHHAGVFYAQEPSASAPAALLDVHPGMKVADLCAAPGGKTSQLAAALQGQGLLLANEFVAARAEILRQNLERMGVTNAVITNEDTANLAKALPGVFDRVLVDAPCSGEGMFRKEPVAATQHNNALVEHCAALGAEILENAAAMLAPGGVLVYSTCTFAPQEDEAQIAAFLARHPEFTLCDLNACGFGRPGEENRAPGCTDITRCRRIWPADGGEGHFMAKLKKSPDAEAPVPVRVKPGKPAKTPPEWLDFVKAAFPFLADRPLTTAGDWLLLPVPGSELLNLSKLRIVRGGVLAGSVLKKRFQPAHALFMAYGARCTNREELTLGDPRTAAWLRGEEINAATAQNGWCAVLVDGFPLGGGKASGGRIKNHYPKGLRSLQ
;
A
#
# COMPACT_ATOMS: atom_id res chain seq x y z
N MET A 1 -0.21 -30.25 -8.15
CA MET A 1 -0.35 -29.65 -6.79
C MET A 1 -1.38 -30.49 -6.04
N GLN A 2 -1.11 -30.87 -4.80
CA GLN A 2 -2.09 -31.55 -3.96
C GLN A 2 -2.77 -30.50 -3.08
N PHE A 3 -4.07 -30.36 -3.20
CA PHE A 3 -4.87 -29.43 -2.40
C PHE A 3 -5.20 -30.04 -1.03
N PRO A 4 -5.40 -29.21 0.02
CA PRO A 4 -5.89 -29.67 1.31
C PRO A 4 -7.23 -30.40 1.17
N ALA A 5 -7.42 -31.49 1.95
CA ALA A 5 -8.63 -32.34 1.85
C ALA A 5 -9.91 -31.54 2.19
N ASP A 6 -9.88 -30.73 3.25
CA ASP A 6 -11.02 -29.91 3.69
C ASP A 6 -11.44 -28.90 2.63
N PHE A 7 -10.44 -28.21 2.03
CA PHE A 7 -10.66 -27.29 0.91
C PHE A 7 -11.31 -28.00 -0.27
N THR A 8 -10.74 -29.16 -0.70
CA THR A 8 -11.23 -29.93 -1.84
C THR A 8 -12.67 -30.39 -1.63
N ALA A 9 -12.97 -30.94 -0.46
CA ALA A 9 -14.32 -31.44 -0.13
C ALA A 9 -15.34 -30.30 -0.14
N ARG A 10 -15.02 -29.16 0.45
CA ARG A 10 -15.89 -27.97 0.46
C ARG A 10 -16.15 -27.43 -0.94
N GLU A 11 -15.10 -27.18 -1.72
CA GLU A 11 -15.26 -26.59 -3.04
C GLU A 11 -15.93 -27.55 -4.04
N GLN A 12 -15.70 -28.85 -3.93
CA GLN A 12 -16.43 -29.85 -4.72
C GLN A 12 -17.93 -29.87 -4.38
N ALA A 13 -18.28 -29.75 -3.12
CA ALA A 13 -19.69 -29.68 -2.70
C ALA A 13 -20.37 -28.38 -3.22
N LEU A 14 -19.67 -27.25 -3.23
CA LEU A 14 -20.22 -25.96 -3.68
C LEU A 14 -20.28 -25.82 -5.20
N LEU A 15 -19.27 -26.30 -5.91
CA LEU A 15 -19.10 -26.07 -7.34
C LEU A 15 -19.54 -27.24 -8.22
N GLY A 16 -19.62 -28.48 -7.63
CA GLY A 16 -19.93 -29.66 -8.40
C GLY A 16 -18.99 -29.83 -9.61
N PRO A 17 -19.53 -29.99 -10.83
CA PRO A 17 -18.73 -30.13 -12.05
C PRO A 17 -17.81 -28.93 -12.33
N ARG A 18 -18.17 -27.73 -11.85
CA ARG A 18 -17.38 -26.51 -12.03
C ARG A 18 -16.09 -26.47 -11.18
N PHE A 19 -15.91 -27.41 -10.25
CA PHE A 19 -14.69 -27.46 -9.42
C PHE A 19 -13.41 -27.50 -10.26
N ALA A 20 -13.44 -28.17 -11.41
CA ALA A 20 -12.32 -28.23 -12.33
C ALA A 20 -11.94 -26.84 -12.93
N GLU A 21 -12.92 -25.93 -13.04
CA GLU A 21 -12.69 -24.58 -13.56
C GLU A 21 -11.92 -23.71 -12.56
N LEU A 22 -12.09 -23.96 -11.25
CA LEU A 22 -11.46 -23.15 -10.18
C LEU A 22 -9.93 -23.09 -10.34
N TYR A 23 -9.33 -24.19 -10.81
CA TYR A 23 -7.90 -24.32 -11.03
C TYR A 23 -7.50 -24.56 -12.49
N ALA A 24 -8.36 -24.20 -13.42
CA ALA A 24 -7.99 -24.11 -14.82
C ALA A 24 -7.09 -22.88 -15.04
N TYR A 25 -5.85 -22.96 -14.57
CA TYR A 25 -4.92 -21.85 -14.63
C TYR A 25 -4.71 -21.34 -16.06
N ALA A 26 -4.87 -20.05 -16.25
CA ALA A 26 -4.60 -19.38 -17.52
C ALA A 26 -3.13 -19.48 -17.96
N THR A 27 -2.20 -19.64 -17.00
CA THR A 27 -0.76 -19.79 -17.23
C THR A 27 -0.17 -20.91 -16.39
N PRO A 28 0.87 -21.63 -16.87
CA PRO A 28 1.53 -22.69 -16.09
C PRO A 28 2.21 -22.21 -14.80
N GLN A 29 2.66 -20.96 -14.81
CA GLN A 29 3.34 -20.33 -13.68
C GLN A 29 2.47 -19.28 -13.00
N PRO A 30 2.69 -18.99 -11.67
CA PRO A 30 1.99 -17.93 -10.99
C PRO A 30 2.08 -16.60 -11.71
N ALA A 31 0.95 -15.89 -11.77
CA ALA A 31 0.87 -14.57 -12.37
C ALA A 31 1.80 -13.58 -11.66
N ARG A 32 2.59 -12.85 -12.42
CA ARG A 32 3.52 -11.82 -11.93
C ARG A 32 3.18 -10.48 -12.53
N GLY A 33 3.32 -9.44 -11.75
CA GLY A 33 3.04 -8.10 -12.21
C GLY A 33 3.67 -7.02 -11.36
N VAL A 34 3.47 -5.81 -11.81
CA VAL A 34 3.86 -4.58 -11.13
C VAL A 34 2.71 -3.59 -11.18
N THR A 35 2.61 -2.76 -10.16
CA THR A 35 1.69 -1.62 -10.12
C THR A 35 2.51 -0.35 -10.18
N VAL A 36 2.22 0.50 -11.16
CA VAL A 36 2.92 1.77 -11.39
C VAL A 36 2.62 2.74 -10.25
N ASN A 37 3.64 3.41 -9.77
CA ASN A 37 3.50 4.46 -8.78
C ASN A 37 3.17 5.80 -9.45
N GLY A 38 1.91 6.21 -9.41
CA GLY A 38 1.44 7.49 -9.95
C GLY A 38 2.07 8.74 -9.32
N LEU A 39 2.82 8.59 -8.20
CA LEU A 39 3.64 9.68 -7.66
C LEU A 39 4.97 9.86 -8.43
N ARG A 40 5.32 8.93 -9.31
CA ARG A 40 6.57 8.93 -10.09
C ARG A 40 6.33 9.16 -11.56
N CYS A 41 5.48 8.36 -12.17
CA CYS A 41 5.16 8.46 -13.61
C CYS A 41 3.73 8.01 -13.89
N THR A 42 3.26 8.29 -15.11
CA THR A 42 1.97 7.78 -15.57
C THR A 42 2.10 6.34 -16.10
N PRO A 43 0.99 5.57 -16.15
CA PRO A 43 0.99 4.24 -16.77
C PRO A 43 1.44 4.25 -18.23
N GLU A 44 1.11 5.31 -18.99
CA GLU A 44 1.49 5.46 -20.39
C GLU A 44 3.01 5.67 -20.55
N TRP A 45 3.60 6.51 -19.68
CA TRP A 45 5.05 6.67 -19.65
C TRP A 45 5.72 5.34 -19.31
N PHE A 46 5.22 4.65 -18.30
CA PHE A 46 5.75 3.36 -17.87
C PHE A 46 5.68 2.32 -18.99
N ALA A 47 4.54 2.20 -19.68
CA ALA A 47 4.35 1.28 -20.80
C ALA A 47 5.33 1.55 -21.95
N ALA A 48 5.67 2.82 -22.19
CA ALA A 48 6.58 3.21 -23.27
C ALA A 48 8.07 2.95 -22.93
N HIS A 49 8.43 2.79 -21.64
CA HIS A 49 9.85 2.71 -21.21
C HIS A 49 10.22 1.42 -20.48
N ALA A 50 9.24 0.64 -20.00
CA ALA A 50 9.47 -0.60 -19.27
C ALA A 50 9.40 -1.80 -20.23
N ASP A 51 10.55 -2.22 -20.76
CA ASP A 51 10.68 -3.36 -21.68
C ASP A 51 10.28 -4.71 -21.06
N PHE A 52 10.27 -4.80 -19.72
CA PHE A 52 9.82 -5.96 -18.96
C PHE A 52 8.30 -6.02 -18.73
N ALA A 53 7.56 -4.94 -19.01
CA ALA A 53 6.10 -4.92 -18.92
C ALA A 53 5.48 -5.61 -20.13
N ALA A 54 4.74 -6.72 -19.90
CA ALA A 54 4.21 -7.54 -20.98
C ALA A 54 2.86 -7.02 -21.49
N ALA A 55 1.90 -6.73 -20.59
CA ALA A 55 0.59 -6.21 -20.94
C ALA A 55 -0.05 -5.46 -19.77
N LEU A 56 -1.00 -4.57 -20.07
CA LEU A 56 -1.85 -3.95 -19.07
C LEU A 56 -2.70 -5.05 -18.38
N SER A 57 -2.77 -5.01 -17.07
CA SER A 57 -3.60 -5.93 -16.30
C SER A 57 -5.09 -5.61 -16.49
N PRO A 58 -5.97 -6.61 -16.66
CA PRO A 58 -7.40 -6.36 -16.72
C PRO A 58 -7.99 -5.90 -15.38
N PHE A 59 -7.27 -6.09 -14.26
CA PHE A 59 -7.78 -5.86 -12.91
C PHE A 59 -7.56 -4.45 -12.39
N CYS A 60 -6.63 -3.70 -12.99
CA CYS A 60 -6.30 -2.35 -12.51
C CYS A 60 -5.61 -1.55 -13.63
N PRO A 61 -6.04 -0.30 -13.89
CA PRO A 61 -5.50 0.51 -14.99
C PRO A 61 -4.05 0.97 -14.79
N THR A 62 -3.50 0.80 -13.59
CA THR A 62 -2.10 1.13 -13.28
C THR A 62 -1.22 -0.11 -13.11
N ALA A 63 -1.74 -1.31 -13.34
CA ALA A 63 -1.02 -2.56 -13.16
C ALA A 63 -0.65 -3.20 -14.51
N PHE A 64 0.53 -3.82 -14.54
CA PHE A 64 1.04 -4.53 -15.71
C PHE A 64 1.46 -5.94 -15.31
N THR A 65 1.23 -6.91 -16.20
CA THR A 65 1.87 -8.22 -16.11
C THR A 65 3.33 -8.10 -16.53
N THR A 66 4.17 -8.98 -16.04
CA THR A 66 5.61 -9.00 -16.35
C THR A 66 6.03 -10.36 -16.90
N ALA A 67 7.18 -10.38 -17.60
CA ALA A 67 7.80 -11.63 -18.00
C ALA A 67 8.08 -12.52 -16.76
N PRO A 68 7.94 -13.86 -16.87
CA PRO A 68 8.07 -14.79 -15.73
C PRO A 68 9.44 -14.77 -15.06
N ASP A 69 10.49 -14.44 -15.82
CA ASP A 69 11.90 -14.38 -15.35
C ASP A 69 12.29 -13.00 -14.81
N PHE A 70 11.45 -11.99 -14.97
CA PHE A 70 11.71 -10.65 -14.43
C PHE A 70 11.84 -10.67 -12.91
N LYS A 71 12.92 -10.06 -12.42
CA LYS A 71 13.25 -9.96 -10.98
C LYS A 71 13.12 -8.51 -10.51
N PRO A 72 11.94 -8.08 -10.07
CA PRO A 72 11.66 -6.68 -9.73
C PRO A 72 12.68 -6.08 -8.76
N GLY A 73 13.07 -6.82 -7.73
CA GLY A 73 14.00 -6.35 -6.69
C GLY A 73 15.42 -6.05 -7.18
N ARG A 74 15.78 -6.44 -8.41
CA ARG A 74 17.07 -6.12 -9.02
C ARG A 74 17.03 -4.88 -9.92
N HIS A 75 15.85 -4.42 -10.28
CA HIS A 75 15.69 -3.31 -11.19
C HIS A 75 15.87 -1.96 -10.49
N PRO A 76 16.68 -1.01 -10.99
CA PRO A 76 16.89 0.29 -10.34
C PRO A 76 15.60 1.07 -10.10
N TRP A 77 14.62 0.99 -11.00
CA TRP A 77 13.33 1.64 -10.81
C TRP A 77 12.52 1.08 -9.62
N HIS A 78 12.72 -0.19 -9.26
CA HIS A 78 12.14 -0.72 -8.03
C HIS A 78 12.71 0.02 -6.81
N HIS A 79 14.02 0.23 -6.76
CA HIS A 79 14.69 0.98 -5.69
C HIS A 79 14.28 2.47 -5.69
N ALA A 80 14.01 3.05 -6.85
CA ALA A 80 13.50 4.41 -7.00
C ALA A 80 11.99 4.54 -6.72
N GLY A 81 11.29 3.43 -6.44
CA GLY A 81 9.85 3.42 -6.15
C GLY A 81 8.96 3.78 -7.34
N VAL A 82 9.40 3.50 -8.57
CA VAL A 82 8.61 3.73 -9.81
C VAL A 82 7.45 2.75 -9.90
N PHE A 83 7.63 1.55 -9.39
CA PHE A 83 6.60 0.52 -9.33
C PHE A 83 6.68 -0.30 -8.03
N TYR A 84 5.58 -0.96 -7.71
CA TYR A 84 5.47 -1.98 -6.67
C TYR A 84 5.28 -3.35 -7.32
N ALA A 85 6.07 -4.37 -6.93
CA ALA A 85 5.90 -5.74 -7.40
C ALA A 85 4.69 -6.36 -6.70
N GLN A 86 3.66 -6.72 -7.46
CA GLN A 86 2.39 -7.21 -6.94
C GLN A 86 1.77 -8.21 -7.91
N GLU A 87 1.10 -9.22 -7.39
CA GLU A 87 0.28 -10.11 -8.18
C GLU A 87 -0.85 -9.30 -8.83
N PRO A 88 -1.15 -9.49 -10.14
CA PRO A 88 -2.07 -8.60 -10.86
C PRO A 88 -3.45 -8.45 -10.23
N SER A 89 -4.10 -9.54 -9.77
CA SER A 89 -5.44 -9.48 -9.17
C SER A 89 -5.45 -8.78 -7.80
N ALA A 90 -4.33 -8.82 -7.06
CA ALA A 90 -4.18 -8.12 -5.79
C ALA A 90 -4.22 -6.59 -5.91
N SER A 91 -4.12 -6.05 -7.13
CA SER A 91 -4.24 -4.60 -7.39
C SER A 91 -5.69 -4.11 -7.48
N ALA A 92 -6.65 -5.00 -7.73
CA ALA A 92 -8.05 -4.66 -7.95
C ALA A 92 -8.73 -3.98 -6.75
N PRO A 93 -8.59 -4.46 -5.49
CA PRO A 93 -9.31 -3.88 -4.35
C PRO A 93 -9.03 -2.38 -4.14
N ALA A 94 -7.77 -1.97 -4.26
CA ALA A 94 -7.39 -0.57 -4.12
C ALA A 94 -7.95 0.30 -5.25
N ALA A 95 -8.00 -0.22 -6.49
CA ALA A 95 -8.59 0.48 -7.63
C ALA A 95 -10.12 0.64 -7.46
N LEU A 96 -10.81 -0.41 -6.96
CA LEU A 96 -12.26 -0.38 -6.74
C LEU A 96 -12.68 0.59 -5.63
N LEU A 97 -11.78 0.96 -4.72
CA LEU A 97 -12.07 1.91 -3.64
C LEU A 97 -12.33 3.33 -4.15
N ASP A 98 -11.90 3.66 -5.36
CA ASP A 98 -12.17 4.93 -6.02
C ASP A 98 -11.72 6.14 -5.20
N VAL A 99 -10.42 6.20 -4.92
CA VAL A 99 -9.78 7.24 -4.12
C VAL A 99 -9.41 8.44 -4.99
N HIS A 100 -9.72 9.64 -4.50
CA HIS A 100 -9.39 10.91 -5.15
C HIS A 100 -8.55 11.81 -4.24
N PRO A 101 -7.79 12.76 -4.82
CA PRO A 101 -7.03 13.75 -4.06
C PRO A 101 -7.89 14.50 -3.03
N GLY A 102 -7.37 14.71 -1.84
CA GLY A 102 -8.04 15.40 -0.74
C GLY A 102 -8.83 14.52 0.22
N MET A 103 -9.11 13.26 -0.14
CA MET A 103 -9.83 12.31 0.72
C MET A 103 -9.02 11.89 1.93
N LYS A 104 -9.74 11.48 2.99
CA LYS A 104 -9.20 10.74 4.15
C LYS A 104 -9.43 9.25 3.93
N VAL A 105 -8.37 8.50 3.83
CA VAL A 105 -8.39 7.07 3.49
C VAL A 105 -7.76 6.26 4.60
N ALA A 106 -8.34 5.11 4.94
CA ALA A 106 -7.73 4.13 5.83
C ALA A 106 -7.51 2.79 5.11
N ASP A 107 -6.34 2.18 5.33
CA ASP A 107 -6.01 0.81 4.97
C ASP A 107 -5.72 0.07 6.27
N LEU A 108 -6.61 -0.83 6.68
CA LEU A 108 -6.59 -1.41 8.02
C LEU A 108 -5.68 -2.63 8.17
N CYS A 109 -5.31 -3.28 7.05
CA CYS A 109 -4.43 -4.45 6.98
C CYS A 109 -3.35 -4.23 5.93
N ALA A 110 -2.60 -3.14 6.09
CA ALA A 110 -1.85 -2.48 5.02
C ALA A 110 -0.58 -3.21 4.54
N ALA A 111 0.07 -4.02 5.40
CA ALA A 111 1.34 -4.64 5.04
C ALA A 111 1.18 -5.78 3.99
N PRO A 112 2.13 -5.87 3.06
CA PRO A 112 3.43 -5.18 3.00
C PRO A 112 3.42 -3.80 2.30
N GLY A 113 2.25 -3.27 1.83
CA GLY A 113 2.15 -1.92 1.30
C GLY A 113 1.80 -1.81 -0.19
N GLY A 114 1.48 -2.89 -0.87
CA GLY A 114 1.13 -2.88 -2.30
C GLY A 114 -0.15 -2.07 -2.56
N LYS A 115 -1.26 -2.43 -1.92
CA LYS A 115 -2.53 -1.72 -2.01
C LYS A 115 -2.42 -0.30 -1.43
N THR A 116 -1.74 -0.18 -0.27
CA THR A 116 -1.48 1.13 0.38
C THR A 116 -0.75 2.11 -0.55
N SER A 117 0.25 1.65 -1.32
CA SER A 117 0.98 2.50 -2.27
C SER A 117 0.11 2.96 -3.43
N GLN A 118 -0.85 2.12 -3.88
CA GLN A 118 -1.85 2.52 -4.89
C GLN A 118 -2.78 3.62 -4.34
N LEU A 119 -3.27 3.47 -3.10
CA LEU A 119 -4.09 4.49 -2.44
C LEU A 119 -3.32 5.81 -2.28
N ALA A 120 -2.06 5.75 -1.86
CA ALA A 120 -1.18 6.92 -1.76
C ALA A 120 -0.96 7.60 -3.11
N ALA A 121 -0.78 6.81 -4.18
CA ALA A 121 -0.64 7.32 -5.55
C ALA A 121 -1.93 8.01 -6.02
N ALA A 122 -3.11 7.44 -5.74
CA ALA A 122 -4.40 8.03 -6.08
C ALA A 122 -4.65 9.35 -5.33
N LEU A 123 -4.20 9.48 -4.09
CA LEU A 123 -4.26 10.72 -3.32
C LEU A 123 -3.32 11.83 -3.84
N GLN A 124 -2.30 11.51 -4.64
CA GLN A 124 -1.34 12.46 -5.21
C GLN A 124 -0.73 13.44 -4.17
N GLY A 125 -0.46 12.94 -2.96
CA GLY A 125 0.08 13.74 -1.86
C GLY A 125 -0.92 14.70 -1.21
N GLN A 126 -2.19 14.67 -1.59
CA GLN A 126 -3.28 15.48 -1.02
C GLN A 126 -4.18 14.61 -0.14
N GLY A 127 -4.77 15.21 0.91
CA GLY A 127 -5.54 14.43 1.89
C GLY A 127 -4.67 13.63 2.85
N LEU A 128 -5.22 12.54 3.41
CA LEU A 128 -4.57 11.77 4.46
C LEU A 128 -4.78 10.27 4.23
N LEU A 129 -3.71 9.49 4.37
CA LEU A 129 -3.75 8.03 4.38
C LEU A 129 -3.36 7.51 5.77
N LEU A 130 -4.28 6.82 6.46
CA LEU A 130 -3.95 5.98 7.61
C LEU A 130 -3.63 4.57 7.10
N ALA A 131 -2.44 4.07 7.39
CA ALA A 131 -2.02 2.72 7.01
C ALA A 131 -1.70 1.93 8.28
N ASN A 132 -2.54 0.94 8.60
CA ASN A 132 -2.42 0.15 9.82
C ASN A 132 -1.94 -1.27 9.55
N GLU A 133 -1.11 -1.78 10.44
CA GLU A 133 -0.73 -3.20 10.46
C GLU A 133 -0.56 -3.65 11.92
N PHE A 134 -1.25 -4.72 12.27
CA PHE A 134 -1.25 -5.27 13.63
C PHE A 134 0.08 -5.88 14.04
N VAL A 135 0.77 -6.56 13.11
CA VAL A 135 2.05 -7.24 13.38
C VAL A 135 3.21 -6.26 13.23
N ALA A 136 3.91 -5.97 14.32
CA ALA A 136 4.96 -4.94 14.37
C ALA A 136 6.07 -5.11 13.32
N ALA A 137 6.53 -6.35 13.07
CA ALA A 137 7.54 -6.63 12.06
C ALA A 137 7.04 -6.31 10.65
N ARG A 138 5.77 -6.58 10.35
CA ARG A 138 5.13 -6.25 9.08
C ARG A 138 4.88 -4.76 8.93
N ALA A 139 4.54 -4.06 10.02
CA ALA A 139 4.39 -2.60 10.03
C ALA A 139 5.71 -1.88 9.69
N GLU A 140 6.85 -2.45 10.10
CA GLU A 140 8.17 -1.93 9.71
C GLU A 140 8.46 -2.15 8.21
N ILE A 141 8.06 -3.29 7.63
CA ILE A 141 8.14 -3.54 6.18
C ILE A 141 7.25 -2.55 5.41
N LEU A 142 6.03 -2.32 5.88
CA LEU A 142 5.11 -1.32 5.32
C LEU A 142 5.76 0.07 5.31
N ARG A 143 6.34 0.49 6.43
CA ARG A 143 7.05 1.77 6.54
C ARG A 143 8.16 1.91 5.50
N GLN A 144 9.02 0.88 5.37
CA GLN A 144 10.11 0.88 4.38
C GLN A 144 9.59 0.97 2.95
N ASN A 145 8.53 0.25 2.62
CA ASN A 145 7.93 0.29 1.29
C ASN A 145 7.31 1.66 0.99
N LEU A 146 6.55 2.27 1.90
CA LEU A 146 5.98 3.59 1.69
C LEU A 146 7.06 4.68 1.59
N GLU A 147 8.14 4.58 2.35
CA GLU A 147 9.30 5.48 2.19
C GLU A 147 9.95 5.31 0.81
N ARG A 148 10.18 4.08 0.35
CA ARG A 148 10.72 3.79 -0.98
C ARG A 148 9.83 4.34 -2.09
N MET A 149 8.51 4.21 -1.95
CA MET A 149 7.53 4.75 -2.90
C MET A 149 7.42 6.28 -2.86
N GLY A 150 8.05 6.93 -1.87
CA GLY A 150 8.05 8.40 -1.73
C GLY A 150 6.73 8.97 -1.22
N VAL A 151 5.97 8.21 -0.47
CA VAL A 151 4.68 8.63 0.10
C VAL A 151 4.88 9.70 1.17
N THR A 152 4.16 10.82 1.06
CA THR A 152 4.34 12.00 1.93
C THR A 152 3.19 12.25 2.88
N ASN A 153 2.02 11.67 2.61
CA ASN A 153 0.76 11.95 3.30
C ASN A 153 0.20 10.73 4.07
N ALA A 154 1.09 9.82 4.50
CA ALA A 154 0.69 8.65 5.28
C ALA A 154 1.04 8.78 6.76
N VAL A 155 0.09 8.35 7.61
CA VAL A 155 0.30 8.01 9.02
C VAL A 155 0.28 6.50 9.13
N ILE A 156 1.39 5.90 9.57
CA ILE A 156 1.53 4.46 9.73
C ILE A 156 1.36 4.12 11.20
N THR A 157 0.45 3.19 11.49
CA THR A 157 0.14 2.70 12.84
C THR A 157 0.42 1.21 12.98
N ASN A 158 0.73 0.80 14.22
CA ASN A 158 0.83 -0.61 14.59
C ASN A 158 -0.19 -0.88 15.69
N GLU A 159 -1.47 -0.96 15.31
CA GLU A 159 -2.58 -0.98 16.25
C GLU A 159 -3.59 -2.08 15.96
N ASP A 160 -4.32 -2.44 17.00
CA ASP A 160 -5.57 -3.16 16.90
C ASP A 160 -6.64 -2.24 16.28
N THR A 161 -7.43 -2.78 15.34
CA THR A 161 -8.47 -2.01 14.65
C THR A 161 -9.57 -1.50 15.59
N ALA A 162 -9.84 -2.19 16.71
CA ALA A 162 -10.76 -1.71 17.73
C ALA A 162 -10.26 -0.43 18.42
N ASN A 163 -8.95 -0.29 18.63
CA ASN A 163 -8.37 0.95 19.17
C ASN A 163 -8.48 2.09 18.15
N LEU A 164 -8.29 1.80 16.86
CA LEU A 164 -8.46 2.77 15.79
C LEU A 164 -9.92 3.24 15.69
N ALA A 165 -10.89 2.32 15.73
CA ALA A 165 -12.31 2.64 15.69
C ALA A 165 -12.74 3.54 16.86
N LYS A 166 -12.25 3.28 18.09
CA LYS A 166 -12.48 4.14 19.26
C LYS A 166 -11.85 5.52 19.12
N ALA A 167 -10.67 5.60 18.50
CA ALA A 167 -9.93 6.86 18.38
C ALA A 167 -10.43 7.74 17.21
N LEU A 168 -10.88 7.14 16.12
CA LEU A 168 -11.15 7.78 14.83
C LEU A 168 -12.55 7.42 14.27
N PRO A 169 -13.64 7.51 15.05
CA PRO A 169 -14.97 7.17 14.59
C PRO A 169 -15.44 8.15 13.51
N GLY A 170 -15.96 7.64 12.38
CA GLY A 170 -16.53 8.41 11.29
C GLY A 170 -15.58 9.38 10.58
N VAL A 171 -14.28 9.11 10.60
CA VAL A 171 -13.25 10.04 10.09
C VAL A 171 -13.00 9.88 8.59
N PHE A 172 -13.14 8.67 8.04
CA PHE A 172 -12.63 8.33 6.72
C PHE A 172 -13.72 8.33 5.65
N ASP A 173 -13.38 8.89 4.49
CA ASP A 173 -14.21 8.85 3.27
C ASP A 173 -14.14 7.49 2.60
N ARG A 174 -12.99 6.81 2.74
CA ARG A 174 -12.69 5.51 2.14
C ARG A 174 -11.97 4.61 3.15
N VAL A 175 -12.38 3.35 3.22
CA VAL A 175 -11.72 2.33 4.05
C VAL A 175 -11.45 1.09 3.21
N LEU A 176 -10.22 0.62 3.21
CA LEU A 176 -9.82 -0.67 2.66
C LEU A 176 -9.62 -1.67 3.79
N VAL A 177 -10.23 -2.83 3.65
CA VAL A 177 -10.01 -4.02 4.48
C VAL A 177 -9.57 -5.16 3.57
N ASP A 178 -8.26 -5.28 3.36
CA ASP A 178 -7.67 -6.48 2.75
C ASP A 178 -7.43 -7.49 3.87
N ALA A 179 -8.47 -8.26 4.22
CA ALA A 179 -8.55 -8.99 5.46
C ALA A 179 -7.50 -10.11 5.57
N PRO A 180 -6.94 -10.35 6.76
CA PRO A 180 -6.22 -11.57 7.03
C PRO A 180 -7.13 -12.77 6.74
N CYS A 181 -6.67 -13.70 5.92
CA CYS A 181 -7.48 -14.81 5.43
C CYS A 181 -6.70 -16.11 5.35
N SER A 182 -7.39 -17.23 5.12
CA SER A 182 -6.79 -18.56 4.99
C SER A 182 -5.89 -18.72 3.75
N GLY A 183 -5.93 -17.78 2.80
CA GLY A 183 -4.98 -17.67 1.70
C GLY A 183 -5.08 -18.77 0.64
N GLU A 184 -6.25 -19.31 0.40
CA GLU A 184 -6.46 -20.42 -0.55
C GLU A 184 -6.10 -20.10 -1.99
N GLY A 185 -6.28 -18.81 -2.39
CA GLY A 185 -5.82 -18.31 -3.68
C GLY A 185 -4.29 -18.26 -3.83
N MET A 186 -3.56 -18.45 -2.73
CA MET A 186 -2.09 -18.38 -2.74
C MET A 186 -1.41 -19.76 -2.83
N PHE A 187 -2.15 -20.87 -2.83
CA PHE A 187 -1.58 -22.21 -2.79
C PHE A 187 -0.52 -22.47 -3.89
N ARG A 188 -0.74 -21.94 -5.10
CA ARG A 188 0.20 -22.09 -6.20
C ARG A 188 1.48 -21.28 -6.00
N LYS A 189 1.33 -20.07 -5.47
CA LYS A 189 2.44 -19.12 -5.27
C LYS A 189 3.24 -19.41 -4.01
N GLU A 190 2.54 -19.86 -2.95
CA GLU A 190 3.08 -20.12 -1.63
C GLU A 190 2.65 -21.53 -1.16
N PRO A 191 3.35 -22.60 -1.57
CA PRO A 191 2.96 -23.98 -1.24
C PRO A 191 2.83 -24.25 0.27
N VAL A 192 3.52 -23.47 1.12
CA VAL A 192 3.40 -23.56 2.58
C VAL A 192 1.98 -23.23 3.04
N ALA A 193 1.27 -22.33 2.36
CA ALA A 193 -0.13 -22.01 2.69
C ALA A 193 -1.02 -23.25 2.57
N ALA A 194 -0.81 -24.09 1.56
CA ALA A 194 -1.56 -25.34 1.42
C ALA A 194 -1.27 -26.36 2.54
N THR A 195 -0.04 -26.40 3.07
CA THR A 195 0.32 -27.31 4.17
C THR A 195 -0.18 -26.86 5.54
N GLN A 196 -0.41 -25.57 5.71
CA GLN A 196 -0.91 -24.98 6.97
C GLN A 196 -2.44 -24.85 7.00
N HIS A 197 -3.10 -25.02 5.86
CA HIS A 197 -4.54 -24.86 5.72
C HIS A 197 -5.31 -25.96 6.47
N ASN A 198 -6.35 -25.55 7.20
CA ASN A 198 -7.37 -26.39 7.83
C ASN A 198 -8.62 -25.56 8.14
N ASN A 199 -9.73 -26.23 8.47
CA ASN A 199 -10.99 -25.54 8.80
C ASN A 199 -10.89 -24.61 10.01
N ALA A 200 -10.08 -24.93 11.02
CA ALA A 200 -9.90 -24.07 12.18
C ALA A 200 -9.22 -22.72 11.81
N LEU A 201 -8.30 -22.72 10.84
CA LEU A 201 -7.71 -21.51 10.29
C LEU A 201 -8.78 -20.67 9.57
N VAL A 202 -9.63 -21.29 8.75
CA VAL A 202 -10.74 -20.60 8.05
C VAL A 202 -11.68 -19.94 9.06
N GLU A 203 -12.11 -20.66 10.10
CA GLU A 203 -12.99 -20.14 11.15
C GLU A 203 -12.34 -18.99 11.92
N HIS A 204 -11.06 -19.13 12.27
CA HIS A 204 -10.31 -18.06 12.94
C HIS A 204 -10.21 -16.80 12.08
N CYS A 205 -9.86 -16.93 10.79
CA CYS A 205 -9.76 -15.82 9.87
C CYS A 205 -11.12 -15.15 9.62
N ALA A 206 -12.19 -15.94 9.51
CA ALA A 206 -13.55 -15.43 9.37
C ALA A 206 -13.97 -14.58 10.58
N ALA A 207 -13.71 -15.07 11.80
CA ALA A 207 -14.00 -14.31 13.02
C ALA A 207 -13.20 -13.00 13.10
N LEU A 208 -11.92 -13.05 12.77
CA LEU A 208 -11.06 -11.85 12.73
C LEU A 208 -11.51 -10.86 11.64
N GLY A 209 -11.86 -11.36 10.46
CA GLY A 209 -12.40 -10.56 9.36
C GLY A 209 -13.70 -9.85 9.75
N ALA A 210 -14.59 -10.53 10.49
CA ALA A 210 -15.82 -9.95 11.03
C ALA A 210 -15.52 -8.77 11.96
N GLU A 211 -14.61 -8.95 12.91
CA GLU A 211 -14.22 -7.89 13.85
C GLU A 211 -13.62 -6.67 13.13
N ILE A 212 -12.71 -6.92 12.19
CA ILE A 212 -12.09 -5.83 11.41
C ILE A 212 -13.13 -5.07 10.60
N LEU A 213 -14.11 -5.78 10.01
CA LEU A 213 -15.17 -5.18 9.20
C LEU A 213 -16.10 -4.28 10.05
N GLU A 214 -16.46 -4.71 11.28
CA GLU A 214 -17.20 -3.88 12.25
C GLU A 214 -16.43 -2.60 12.61
N ASN A 215 -15.13 -2.74 12.90
CA ASN A 215 -14.28 -1.60 13.22
C ASN A 215 -14.15 -0.63 12.03
N ALA A 216 -14.04 -1.15 10.80
CA ALA A 216 -14.01 -0.37 9.58
C ALA A 216 -15.31 0.43 9.37
N ALA A 217 -16.49 -0.18 9.62
CA ALA A 217 -17.80 0.46 9.52
C ALA A 217 -17.92 1.63 10.52
N ALA A 218 -17.40 1.48 11.74
CA ALA A 218 -17.36 2.53 12.74
C ALA A 218 -16.45 3.70 12.38
N MET A 219 -15.35 3.44 11.64
CA MET A 219 -14.39 4.47 11.20
C MET A 219 -14.86 5.22 9.95
N LEU A 220 -15.80 4.65 9.19
CA LEU A 220 -16.29 5.21 7.93
C LEU A 220 -17.32 6.33 8.18
N ALA A 221 -17.12 7.46 7.52
CA ALA A 221 -18.07 8.59 7.53
C ALA A 221 -19.39 8.22 6.82
N PRO A 222 -20.52 8.88 7.16
CA PRO A 222 -21.73 8.82 6.34
C PRO A 222 -21.43 9.16 4.87
N GLY A 223 -22.00 8.40 3.93
CA GLY A 223 -21.71 8.50 2.49
C GLY A 223 -20.37 7.90 2.06
N GLY A 224 -19.55 7.42 2.99
CA GLY A 224 -18.26 6.81 2.70
C GLY A 224 -18.36 5.44 2.02
N VAL A 225 -17.25 4.98 1.48
CA VAL A 225 -17.14 3.69 0.77
C VAL A 225 -16.10 2.81 1.45
N LEU A 226 -16.44 1.55 1.62
CA LEU A 226 -15.60 0.48 2.13
C LEU A 226 -15.40 -0.58 1.06
N VAL A 227 -14.16 -1.01 0.83
CA VAL A 227 -13.86 -2.23 0.06
C VAL A 227 -13.30 -3.27 1.02
N TYR A 228 -13.95 -4.43 1.04
CA TYR A 228 -13.49 -5.64 1.71
C TYR A 228 -12.91 -6.58 0.66
N SER A 229 -11.78 -7.18 0.94
CA SER A 229 -11.14 -8.16 0.05
C SER A 229 -10.41 -9.25 0.82
N THR A 230 -10.30 -10.41 0.19
CA THR A 230 -9.49 -11.55 0.65
C THR A 230 -8.77 -12.19 -0.54
N CYS A 231 -7.76 -13.01 -0.25
CA CYS A 231 -7.15 -13.91 -1.23
C CYS A 231 -7.52 -15.37 -0.95
N THR A 232 -8.77 -15.64 -0.56
CA THR A 232 -9.30 -16.99 -0.31
C THR A 232 -10.54 -17.27 -1.14
N PHE A 233 -11.06 -18.52 -1.04
CA PHE A 233 -12.32 -18.96 -1.66
C PHE A 233 -13.37 -19.35 -0.62
N ALA A 234 -13.01 -19.37 0.68
CA ALA A 234 -13.87 -19.81 1.76
C ALA A 234 -15.11 -18.92 1.91
N PRO A 235 -16.33 -19.45 1.81
CA PRO A 235 -17.54 -18.64 1.94
C PRO A 235 -17.63 -17.88 3.27
N GLN A 236 -17.12 -18.48 4.34
CA GLN A 236 -17.13 -17.91 5.69
C GLN A 236 -16.32 -16.62 5.78
N GLU A 237 -15.29 -16.50 4.95
CA GLU A 237 -14.42 -15.32 4.87
C GLU A 237 -14.86 -14.34 3.77
N ASP A 238 -15.73 -14.77 2.86
CA ASP A 238 -16.14 -14.05 1.65
C ASP A 238 -17.64 -13.70 1.64
N GLU A 239 -18.47 -14.39 0.83
CA GLU A 239 -19.88 -14.07 0.65
C GLU A 239 -20.70 -14.16 1.94
N ALA A 240 -20.53 -15.20 2.73
CA ALA A 240 -21.26 -15.35 3.98
C ALA A 240 -20.89 -14.27 4.99
N GLN A 241 -19.62 -13.83 4.99
CA GLN A 241 -19.15 -12.72 5.81
C GLN A 241 -19.87 -11.42 5.44
N ILE A 242 -19.95 -11.10 4.15
CA ILE A 242 -20.60 -9.88 3.66
C ILE A 242 -22.12 -9.94 3.89
N ALA A 243 -22.75 -11.09 3.65
CA ALA A 243 -24.18 -11.28 3.92
C ALA A 243 -24.51 -11.07 5.40
N ALA A 244 -23.70 -11.65 6.30
CA ALA A 244 -23.88 -11.48 7.75
C ALA A 244 -23.65 -10.03 8.19
N PHE A 245 -22.69 -9.31 7.59
CA PHE A 245 -22.46 -7.89 7.84
C PHE A 245 -23.68 -7.05 7.42
N LEU A 246 -24.17 -7.22 6.20
CA LEU A 246 -25.33 -6.48 5.69
C LEU A 246 -26.62 -6.71 6.51
N ALA A 247 -26.79 -7.92 7.04
CA ALA A 247 -27.93 -8.22 7.92
C ALA A 247 -27.88 -7.43 9.24
N ARG A 248 -26.69 -7.08 9.74
CA ARG A 248 -26.53 -6.27 10.96
C ARG A 248 -26.46 -4.76 10.69
N HIS A 249 -26.14 -4.36 9.47
CA HIS A 249 -25.87 -2.98 9.07
C HIS A 249 -26.78 -2.53 7.92
N PRO A 250 -28.07 -2.25 8.18
CA PRO A 250 -29.02 -1.81 7.16
C PRO A 250 -28.66 -0.46 6.53
N GLU A 251 -27.76 0.31 7.16
CA GLU A 251 -27.22 1.55 6.62
C GLU A 251 -26.17 1.33 5.51
N PHE A 252 -25.76 0.08 5.25
CA PHE A 252 -24.84 -0.26 4.16
C PHE A 252 -25.56 -0.92 2.99
N THR A 253 -25.10 -0.62 1.78
CA THR A 253 -25.53 -1.27 0.54
C THR A 253 -24.35 -1.76 -0.26
N LEU A 254 -24.49 -2.92 -0.93
CA LEU A 254 -23.49 -3.39 -1.90
C LEU A 254 -23.57 -2.56 -3.19
N CYS A 255 -22.42 -2.00 -3.57
CA CYS A 255 -22.24 -1.44 -4.90
C CYS A 255 -22.13 -2.57 -5.93
N ASP A 256 -22.74 -2.41 -7.09
CA ASP A 256 -22.65 -3.39 -8.16
C ASP A 256 -21.29 -3.32 -8.86
N LEU A 257 -20.51 -4.39 -8.72
CA LEU A 257 -19.20 -4.54 -9.37
C LEU A 257 -19.29 -5.28 -10.72
N ASN A 258 -20.48 -5.61 -11.22
CA ASN A 258 -20.66 -6.34 -12.47
C ASN A 258 -20.11 -5.57 -13.67
N ALA A 259 -20.07 -4.25 -13.61
CA ALA A 259 -19.53 -3.40 -14.66
C ALA A 259 -17.99 -3.26 -14.67
N CYS A 260 -17.26 -3.87 -13.72
CA CYS A 260 -15.79 -3.68 -13.65
C CYS A 260 -14.99 -4.37 -14.77
N GLY A 261 -15.66 -5.24 -15.56
CA GLY A 261 -15.06 -5.84 -16.75
C GLY A 261 -14.13 -7.03 -16.50
N PHE A 262 -13.97 -7.49 -15.25
CA PHE A 262 -13.13 -8.62 -14.90
C PHE A 262 -13.79 -9.52 -13.86
N GLY A 263 -13.26 -10.76 -13.73
CA GLY A 263 -13.69 -11.73 -12.74
C GLY A 263 -15.13 -12.20 -12.93
N ARG A 264 -15.70 -12.76 -11.86
CA ARG A 264 -17.02 -13.42 -11.83
C ARG A 264 -17.88 -12.84 -10.72
N PRO A 265 -19.21 -12.86 -10.83
CA PRO A 265 -20.10 -12.49 -9.73
C PRO A 265 -19.85 -13.34 -8.48
N GLY A 266 -20.19 -12.79 -7.30
CA GLY A 266 -20.32 -13.57 -6.09
C GLY A 266 -21.40 -14.67 -6.27
N GLU A 267 -21.29 -15.77 -5.54
CA GLU A 267 -22.12 -16.96 -5.72
C GLU A 267 -23.16 -17.10 -4.60
N GLU A 268 -24.45 -17.10 -4.95
CA GLU A 268 -25.57 -17.17 -3.98
C GLU A 268 -25.54 -18.43 -3.10
N ASN A 269 -25.08 -19.58 -3.62
CA ASN A 269 -24.97 -20.80 -2.85
C ASN A 269 -23.89 -20.72 -1.74
N ARG A 270 -23.02 -19.71 -1.75
CA ARG A 270 -22.04 -19.41 -0.71
C ARG A 270 -22.60 -18.50 0.40
N ALA A 271 -23.71 -17.83 0.14
CA ALA A 271 -24.46 -17.00 1.10
C ALA A 271 -25.97 -17.15 0.89
N PRO A 272 -26.56 -18.29 1.23
CA PRO A 272 -27.97 -18.56 1.00
C PRO A 272 -28.88 -17.47 1.61
N GLY A 273 -29.81 -16.96 0.82
CA GLY A 273 -30.74 -15.91 1.23
C GLY A 273 -30.27 -14.48 1.00
N CYS A 274 -29.04 -14.28 0.49
CA CYS A 274 -28.54 -12.95 0.12
C CYS A 274 -28.35 -12.86 -1.40
N THR A 275 -29.39 -12.46 -2.14
CA THR A 275 -29.33 -12.34 -3.61
C THR A 275 -28.42 -11.21 -4.09
N ASP A 276 -28.26 -10.14 -3.28
CA ASP A 276 -27.38 -9.03 -3.60
C ASP A 276 -25.89 -9.42 -3.65
N ILE A 277 -25.52 -10.60 -3.12
CA ILE A 277 -24.13 -11.07 -3.10
C ILE A 277 -23.54 -11.21 -4.51
N THR A 278 -24.35 -11.39 -5.54
CA THR A 278 -23.93 -11.43 -6.93
C THR A 278 -23.31 -10.11 -7.43
N ARG A 279 -23.47 -9.01 -6.67
CA ARG A 279 -22.78 -7.73 -6.90
C ARG A 279 -21.32 -7.73 -6.50
N CYS A 280 -20.89 -8.69 -5.67
CA CYS A 280 -19.47 -8.93 -5.36
C CYS A 280 -18.70 -9.46 -6.57
N ARG A 281 -17.37 -9.51 -6.45
CA ARG A 281 -16.50 -10.07 -7.48
C ARG A 281 -15.56 -11.13 -6.92
N ARG A 282 -15.41 -12.19 -7.69
CA ARG A 282 -14.38 -13.20 -7.54
C ARG A 282 -13.44 -13.19 -8.74
N ILE A 283 -12.17 -13.33 -8.50
CA ILE A 283 -11.16 -13.60 -9.52
C ILE A 283 -10.69 -15.02 -9.28
N TRP A 284 -10.87 -15.89 -10.26
CA TRP A 284 -10.36 -17.26 -10.21
C TRP A 284 -9.01 -17.34 -10.94
N PRO A 285 -8.21 -18.38 -10.70
CA PRO A 285 -6.99 -18.65 -11.46
C PRO A 285 -7.18 -18.70 -12.98
N ALA A 286 -8.33 -19.16 -13.44
CA ALA A 286 -8.73 -19.16 -14.84
C ALA A 286 -8.87 -17.75 -15.45
N ASP A 287 -9.12 -16.74 -14.62
CA ASP A 287 -9.31 -15.36 -15.05
C ASP A 287 -7.97 -14.58 -15.13
N GLY A 288 -6.84 -15.27 -14.89
CA GLY A 288 -5.48 -14.69 -15.00
C GLY A 288 -4.91 -14.12 -13.70
N GLY A 289 -5.57 -14.33 -12.57
CA GLY A 289 -5.07 -14.03 -11.21
C GLY A 289 -4.77 -15.30 -10.43
N GLU A 290 -4.47 -15.16 -9.12
CA GLU A 290 -4.26 -16.31 -8.23
C GLU A 290 -5.50 -16.65 -7.39
N GLY A 291 -6.41 -15.72 -7.22
CA GLY A 291 -7.65 -15.85 -6.47
C GLY A 291 -7.88 -14.65 -5.56
N HIS A 292 -9.00 -13.97 -5.76
CA HIS A 292 -9.42 -12.86 -4.90
C HIS A 292 -10.94 -12.79 -4.81
N PHE A 293 -11.42 -12.34 -3.66
CA PHE A 293 -12.80 -11.92 -3.46
C PHE A 293 -12.84 -10.42 -3.13
N MET A 294 -13.86 -9.71 -3.60
CA MET A 294 -14.03 -8.29 -3.36
C MET A 294 -15.50 -7.92 -3.22
N ALA A 295 -15.79 -7.13 -2.19
CA ALA A 295 -17.08 -6.49 -1.96
C ALA A 295 -16.87 -4.99 -1.77
N LYS A 296 -17.63 -4.17 -2.49
CA LYS A 296 -17.66 -2.71 -2.35
C LYS A 296 -18.96 -2.29 -1.68
N LEU A 297 -18.85 -1.67 -0.51
CA LEU A 297 -19.96 -1.31 0.36
C LEU A 297 -20.04 0.22 0.46
N LYS A 298 -21.24 0.78 0.39
CA LYS A 298 -21.48 2.21 0.58
C LYS A 298 -22.34 2.42 1.82
N LYS A 299 -21.87 3.27 2.74
CA LYS A 299 -22.65 3.73 3.89
C LYS A 299 -23.64 4.80 3.47
N SER A 300 -24.86 4.74 3.96
CA SER A 300 -25.86 5.77 3.69
C SER A 300 -25.35 7.15 4.09
N PRO A 301 -25.59 8.20 3.28
CA PRO A 301 -25.29 9.58 3.68
C PRO A 301 -26.15 10.04 4.85
N ASP A 302 -27.33 9.41 5.05
CA ASP A 302 -28.25 9.70 6.13
C ASP A 302 -27.97 8.88 7.41
N ALA A 303 -26.93 8.05 7.40
CA ALA A 303 -26.52 7.31 8.59
C ALA A 303 -26.09 8.27 9.71
N GLU A 304 -26.38 7.88 10.95
CA GLU A 304 -25.96 8.67 12.11
C GLU A 304 -24.44 8.88 12.10
N ALA A 305 -24.02 10.15 12.13
CA ALA A 305 -22.62 10.50 12.19
C ALA A 305 -22.10 10.26 13.62
N PRO A 306 -21.03 9.49 13.78
CA PRO A 306 -20.40 9.32 15.09
C PRO A 306 -19.93 10.66 15.66
N VAL A 307 -20.02 10.81 16.99
CA VAL A 307 -19.52 12.02 17.67
C VAL A 307 -18.00 12.11 17.51
N PRO A 308 -17.48 13.17 16.88
CA PRO A 308 -16.03 13.31 16.67
C PRO A 308 -15.29 13.43 18.02
N VAL A 309 -14.19 12.73 18.13
CA VAL A 309 -13.28 12.89 19.30
C VAL A 309 -12.59 14.24 19.17
N ARG A 310 -12.83 15.15 20.14
CA ARG A 310 -12.18 16.47 20.15
C ARG A 310 -10.69 16.34 20.42
N VAL A 311 -9.88 16.92 19.55
CA VAL A 311 -8.42 16.95 19.65
C VAL A 311 -7.96 18.38 19.90
N LYS A 312 -7.02 18.54 20.84
CA LYS A 312 -6.27 19.80 20.95
C LYS A 312 -4.98 19.62 20.16
N PRO A 313 -4.78 20.38 19.08
CA PRO A 313 -3.52 20.30 18.32
C PRO A 313 -2.32 20.55 19.23
N GLY A 314 -1.30 19.72 19.09
CA GLY A 314 -0.02 19.91 19.76
C GLY A 314 0.67 21.20 19.27
N LYS A 315 1.56 21.76 20.08
CA LYS A 315 2.41 22.87 19.62
C LYS A 315 3.39 22.35 18.57
N PRO A 316 3.60 23.08 17.47
CA PRO A 316 4.62 22.71 16.48
C PRO A 316 6.01 22.69 17.15
N ALA A 317 6.88 21.81 16.70
CA ALA A 317 8.25 21.77 17.17
C ALA A 317 8.99 23.07 16.80
N LYS A 318 9.90 23.49 17.67
CA LYS A 318 10.79 24.62 17.34
C LYS A 318 11.67 24.22 16.15
N THR A 319 11.70 25.07 15.15
CA THR A 319 12.50 24.82 13.93
C THR A 319 13.98 25.06 14.22
N PRO A 320 14.86 24.02 14.10
CA PRO A 320 16.30 24.23 14.32
C PRO A 320 16.94 25.06 13.20
N PRO A 321 17.90 25.93 13.48
CA PRO A 321 18.61 26.69 12.46
C PRO A 321 19.34 25.78 11.46
N GLU A 322 19.89 24.65 11.90
CA GLU A 322 20.57 23.67 11.04
C GLU A 322 19.64 23.05 10.01
N TRP A 323 18.37 22.86 10.33
CA TRP A 323 17.34 22.47 9.36
C TRP A 323 17.08 23.59 8.36
N LEU A 324 16.92 24.84 8.83
CA LEU A 324 16.64 25.97 7.95
C LEU A 324 17.78 26.20 6.95
N ASP A 325 19.03 26.13 7.39
CA ASP A 325 20.20 26.27 6.52
C ASP A 325 20.23 25.17 5.46
N PHE A 326 20.01 23.93 5.87
CA PHE A 326 19.95 22.79 4.96
C PHE A 326 18.79 22.91 3.96
N VAL A 327 17.57 23.17 4.46
CA VAL A 327 16.38 23.15 3.60
C VAL A 327 16.36 24.30 2.62
N LYS A 328 16.84 25.51 3.00
CA LYS A 328 16.98 26.63 2.09
C LYS A 328 17.95 26.33 0.94
N ALA A 329 19.00 25.58 1.20
CA ALA A 329 19.98 25.19 0.18
C ALA A 329 19.47 24.04 -0.71
N ALA A 330 18.85 23.00 -0.14
CA ALA A 330 18.54 21.77 -0.85
C ALA A 330 17.06 21.65 -1.28
N PHE A 331 16.12 22.15 -0.47
CA PHE A 331 14.67 22.02 -0.67
C PHE A 331 13.92 23.30 -0.26
N PRO A 332 14.13 24.46 -0.92
CA PRO A 332 13.60 25.76 -0.48
C PRO A 332 12.09 25.78 -0.24
N PHE A 333 11.32 25.00 -0.99
CA PHE A 333 9.87 24.88 -0.88
C PHE A 333 9.39 24.20 0.43
N LEU A 334 10.30 23.63 1.24
CA LEU A 334 9.98 23.03 2.54
C LEU A 334 10.31 23.96 3.72
N ALA A 335 10.88 25.14 3.48
CA ALA A 335 11.40 26.01 4.54
C ALA A 335 10.31 26.45 5.54
N ASP A 336 9.09 26.67 5.05
CA ASP A 336 7.94 27.12 5.86
C ASP A 336 7.03 25.96 6.33
N ARG A 337 7.40 24.70 6.03
CA ARG A 337 6.62 23.55 6.45
C ARG A 337 6.79 23.30 7.96
N PRO A 338 5.69 23.05 8.69
CA PRO A 338 5.76 22.71 10.11
C PRO A 338 6.59 21.44 10.32
N LEU A 339 7.27 21.37 11.47
CA LEU A 339 8.00 20.19 11.91
C LEU A 339 7.36 19.60 13.17
N THR A 340 7.49 18.31 13.31
CA THR A 340 7.26 17.60 14.56
C THR A 340 8.50 16.80 14.95
N THR A 341 8.59 16.36 16.21
CA THR A 341 9.70 15.56 16.72
C THR A 341 9.23 14.18 17.15
N ALA A 342 10.08 13.18 16.92
CA ALA A 342 9.96 11.83 17.47
C ALA A 342 11.34 11.45 18.04
N GLY A 343 11.54 11.65 19.34
CA GLY A 343 12.86 11.62 19.96
C GLY A 343 13.80 12.65 19.30
N ASP A 344 14.96 12.22 18.84
CA ASP A 344 15.97 13.07 18.17
C ASP A 344 15.66 13.34 16.67
N TRP A 345 14.57 12.78 16.16
CA TRP A 345 14.22 12.87 14.76
C TRP A 345 13.26 14.02 14.48
N LEU A 346 13.49 14.72 13.37
CA LEU A 346 12.58 15.71 12.80
C LEU A 346 11.74 15.07 11.71
N LEU A 347 10.44 15.35 11.72
CA LEU A 347 9.49 14.89 10.73
C LEU A 347 8.74 16.06 10.11
N LEU A 348 8.42 15.92 8.83
CA LEU A 348 7.41 16.73 8.14
C LEU A 348 6.06 16.01 8.33
N PRO A 349 5.17 16.52 9.19
CA PRO A 349 3.91 15.86 9.49
C PRO A 349 2.97 15.86 8.29
N VAL A 350 2.03 14.91 8.28
CA VAL A 350 0.94 14.89 7.30
C VAL A 350 -0.01 16.05 7.61
N PRO A 351 -0.30 16.93 6.64
CA PRO A 351 -1.27 18.00 6.83
C PRO A 351 -2.64 17.45 7.24
N GLY A 352 -3.26 18.04 8.27
CA GLY A 352 -4.53 17.60 8.81
C GLY A 352 -4.45 16.45 9.83
N SER A 353 -3.29 15.79 9.97
CA SER A 353 -3.12 14.74 10.99
C SER A 353 -3.17 15.27 12.42
N GLU A 354 -2.89 16.55 12.62
CA GLU A 354 -3.02 17.25 13.91
C GLU A 354 -4.47 17.35 14.41
N LEU A 355 -5.44 17.11 13.53
CA LEU A 355 -6.87 17.07 13.85
C LEU A 355 -7.35 15.66 14.21
N LEU A 356 -6.51 14.66 14.07
CA LEU A 356 -6.83 13.27 14.39
C LEU A 356 -6.44 12.94 15.83
N ASN A 357 -7.26 12.12 16.49
CA ASN A 357 -6.97 11.62 17.83
C ASN A 357 -5.94 10.48 17.81
N LEU A 358 -4.68 10.84 17.60
CA LEU A 358 -3.57 9.89 17.49
C LEU A 358 -2.82 9.66 18.81
N SER A 359 -3.14 10.41 19.87
CA SER A 359 -2.32 10.52 21.09
C SER A 359 -2.13 9.21 21.87
N LYS A 360 -3.05 8.26 21.71
CA LYS A 360 -3.02 6.95 22.41
C LYS A 360 -2.69 5.79 21.46
N LEU A 361 -2.40 6.09 20.21
CA LEU A 361 -2.09 5.08 19.19
C LEU A 361 -0.58 4.89 19.05
N ARG A 362 -0.18 3.67 18.73
CA ARG A 362 1.22 3.35 18.41
C ARG A 362 1.54 3.79 17.00
N ILE A 363 2.12 4.99 16.86
CA ILE A 363 2.52 5.56 15.58
C ILE A 363 3.91 5.05 15.21
N VAL A 364 4.00 4.31 14.12
CA VAL A 364 5.29 3.89 13.52
C VAL A 364 5.92 5.04 12.77
N ARG A 365 5.09 5.81 12.01
CA ARG A 365 5.51 6.98 11.25
C ARG A 365 4.35 7.92 11.01
N GLY A 366 4.54 9.22 11.29
CA GLY A 366 3.56 10.27 11.03
C GLY A 366 4.08 11.27 10.01
N GLY A 367 4.08 10.93 8.72
CA GLY A 367 4.63 11.76 7.64
C GLY A 367 6.06 11.38 7.24
N VAL A 368 6.83 12.35 6.71
CA VAL A 368 8.17 12.11 6.16
C VAL A 368 9.25 12.35 7.20
N LEU A 369 10.13 11.35 7.40
CA LEU A 369 11.33 11.52 8.21
C LEU A 369 12.28 12.49 7.49
N ALA A 370 12.46 13.69 8.08
CA ALA A 370 13.34 14.69 7.52
C ALA A 370 14.82 14.44 7.85
N GLY A 371 15.12 14.07 9.09
CA GLY A 371 16.49 13.80 9.55
C GLY A 371 16.66 14.13 11.03
N SER A 372 17.89 14.39 11.45
CA SER A 372 18.23 14.75 12.82
C SER A 372 19.31 15.81 12.88
N VAL A 373 19.38 16.55 13.98
CA VAL A 373 20.46 17.52 14.27
C VAL A 373 21.56 16.82 15.05
N LEU A 374 22.75 16.71 14.47
CA LEU A 374 23.91 16.07 15.09
C LEU A 374 25.08 17.06 15.18
N LYS A 375 25.52 17.40 16.40
CA LYS A 375 26.68 18.27 16.62
C LYS A 375 26.66 19.55 15.75
N LYS A 376 25.58 20.31 15.82
CA LYS A 376 25.38 21.56 15.04
C LYS A 376 25.36 21.37 13.51
N ARG A 377 24.94 20.20 13.03
CA ARG A 377 24.76 19.92 11.60
C ARG A 377 23.47 19.14 11.40
N PHE A 378 22.77 19.43 10.34
CA PHE A 378 21.63 18.62 9.94
C PHE A 378 22.09 17.39 9.15
N GLN A 379 21.63 16.21 9.57
CA GLN A 379 21.81 14.95 8.89
C GLN A 379 20.48 14.55 8.27
N PRO A 380 20.29 14.73 6.93
CA PRO A 380 19.04 14.37 6.27
C PRO A 380 18.86 12.85 6.24
N ALA A 381 17.60 12.41 6.35
CA ALA A 381 17.23 11.02 6.22
C ALA A 381 17.06 10.62 4.74
N HIS A 382 17.21 9.32 4.46
CA HIS A 382 16.95 8.75 3.13
C HIS A 382 15.51 9.02 2.67
N ALA A 383 14.54 8.89 3.58
CA ALA A 383 13.13 9.13 3.30
C ALA A 383 12.84 10.54 2.74
N LEU A 384 13.58 11.55 3.18
CA LEU A 384 13.44 12.93 2.65
C LEU A 384 13.81 12.99 1.16
N PHE A 385 14.91 12.34 0.77
CA PHE A 385 15.32 12.30 -0.63
C PHE A 385 14.38 11.43 -1.48
N MET A 386 13.88 10.31 -0.95
CA MET A 386 12.89 9.51 -1.66
C MET A 386 11.59 10.29 -1.90
N ALA A 387 11.15 11.07 -0.91
CA ALA A 387 9.93 11.88 -1.02
C ALA A 387 10.09 13.09 -1.98
N TYR A 388 11.21 13.79 -1.91
CA TYR A 388 11.36 15.09 -2.53
C TYR A 388 12.60 15.24 -3.43
N GLY A 389 13.40 14.19 -3.61
CA GLY A 389 14.70 14.25 -4.31
C GLY A 389 14.62 14.76 -5.73
N ALA A 390 13.55 14.48 -6.47
CA ALA A 390 13.33 15.04 -7.80
C ALA A 390 13.23 16.59 -7.82
N ARG A 391 12.92 17.20 -6.68
CA ARG A 391 12.84 18.66 -6.49
C ARG A 391 14.02 19.24 -5.72
N CYS A 392 15.06 18.42 -5.44
CA CYS A 392 16.29 18.91 -4.81
C CYS A 392 16.99 19.87 -5.75
N THR A 393 17.51 20.98 -5.23
CA THR A 393 18.25 21.97 -6.03
C THR A 393 19.57 21.44 -6.56
N ASN A 394 20.23 20.56 -5.78
CA ASN A 394 21.50 19.92 -6.12
C ASN A 394 21.25 18.44 -6.44
N ARG A 395 21.49 18.03 -7.68
CA ARG A 395 21.15 16.69 -8.15
C ARG A 395 22.26 16.08 -8.99
N GLU A 396 22.40 14.76 -8.90
CA GLU A 396 23.16 13.94 -9.83
C GLU A 396 22.19 13.06 -10.60
N GLU A 397 22.16 13.23 -11.92
CA GLU A 397 21.27 12.47 -12.81
C GLU A 397 22.03 11.29 -13.40
N LEU A 398 21.47 10.10 -13.21
CA LEU A 398 21.96 8.83 -13.78
C LEU A 398 20.89 8.27 -14.72
N THR A 399 21.28 7.28 -15.53
CA THR A 399 20.38 6.49 -16.35
C THR A 399 20.45 5.02 -15.96
N LEU A 400 19.51 4.18 -16.41
CA LEU A 400 19.56 2.73 -16.19
C LEU A 400 20.86 2.11 -16.67
N GLY A 401 21.40 2.58 -17.81
CA GLY A 401 22.65 2.08 -18.40
C GLY A 401 23.93 2.65 -17.80
N ASP A 402 23.83 3.64 -16.90
CA ASP A 402 25.01 4.24 -16.27
C ASP A 402 25.60 3.27 -15.21
N PRO A 403 26.88 2.87 -15.29
CA PRO A 403 27.49 1.96 -14.33
C PRO A 403 27.50 2.51 -12.89
N ARG A 404 27.42 3.85 -12.72
CA ARG A 404 27.30 4.49 -11.43
C ARG A 404 25.99 4.16 -10.72
N THR A 405 24.93 3.82 -11.48
CA THR A 405 23.63 3.41 -10.91
C THR A 405 23.78 2.12 -10.09
N ALA A 406 24.43 1.11 -10.66
CA ALA A 406 24.71 -0.14 -9.93
C ALA A 406 25.66 0.07 -8.75
N ALA A 407 26.74 0.87 -8.94
CA ALA A 407 27.66 1.24 -7.87
C ALA A 407 26.96 1.94 -6.71
N TRP A 408 26.04 2.88 -7.01
CA TRP A 408 25.23 3.56 -6.01
C TRP A 408 24.38 2.60 -5.18
N LEU A 409 23.70 1.67 -5.83
CA LEU A 409 22.82 0.68 -5.16
C LEU A 409 23.63 -0.32 -4.30
N ARG A 410 24.91 -0.58 -4.63
CA ARG A 410 25.82 -1.34 -3.75
C ARG A 410 26.35 -0.53 -2.57
N GLY A 411 26.10 0.80 -2.55
CA GLY A 411 26.54 1.68 -1.47
C GLY A 411 27.94 2.25 -1.69
N GLU A 412 28.46 2.17 -2.92
CA GLU A 412 29.76 2.72 -3.32
C GLU A 412 29.68 4.23 -3.53
N GLU A 413 30.80 4.89 -3.37
CA GLU A 413 30.99 6.30 -3.75
C GLU A 413 31.05 6.41 -5.27
N ILE A 414 30.42 7.43 -5.85
CA ILE A 414 30.40 7.66 -7.30
C ILE A 414 31.01 9.01 -7.67
N ASN A 415 31.47 9.14 -8.89
CA ASN A 415 31.92 10.44 -9.43
C ASN A 415 30.72 11.36 -9.67
N ALA A 416 30.86 12.63 -9.29
CA ALA A 416 29.90 13.66 -9.60
C ALA A 416 30.14 14.20 -11.02
N ALA A 417 29.09 14.23 -11.84
CA ALA A 417 29.12 14.89 -13.15
C ALA A 417 28.38 16.23 -13.12
N THR A 418 27.29 16.31 -12.36
CA THR A 418 26.43 17.50 -12.29
C THR A 418 26.29 18.07 -10.86
N ALA A 419 26.37 17.20 -9.83
CA ALA A 419 26.21 17.63 -8.45
C ALA A 419 27.34 18.53 -7.96
N GLN A 420 26.96 19.66 -7.35
CA GLN A 420 27.87 20.59 -6.68
C GLN A 420 28.17 20.15 -5.24
N ASN A 421 29.22 20.71 -4.63
CA ASN A 421 29.57 20.41 -3.24
C ASN A 421 28.38 20.66 -2.28
N GLY A 422 28.14 19.71 -1.39
CA GLY A 422 27.05 19.72 -0.43
C GLY A 422 26.15 18.49 -0.52
N TRP A 423 25.01 18.53 0.14
CA TRP A 423 24.00 17.49 0.01
C TRP A 423 23.37 17.51 -1.36
N CYS A 424 23.21 16.36 -1.98
CA CYS A 424 22.58 16.21 -3.30
C CYS A 424 21.65 14.99 -3.32
N ALA A 425 20.63 15.05 -4.17
CA ALA A 425 19.84 13.88 -4.54
C ALA A 425 20.55 13.14 -5.67
N VAL A 426 20.51 11.81 -5.65
CA VAL A 426 20.92 10.94 -6.76
C VAL A 426 19.66 10.34 -7.36
N LEU A 427 19.50 10.52 -8.67
CA LEU A 427 18.32 10.08 -9.40
C LEU A 427 18.72 9.09 -10.52
N VAL A 428 17.78 8.25 -10.90
CA VAL A 428 17.86 7.42 -12.11
C VAL A 428 16.66 7.76 -12.99
N ASP A 429 16.92 8.19 -14.23
CA ASP A 429 15.89 8.64 -15.18
C ASP A 429 14.91 9.66 -14.55
N GLY A 430 15.42 10.57 -13.72
CA GLY A 430 14.64 11.57 -12.98
C GLY A 430 14.00 11.08 -11.67
N PHE A 431 14.06 9.78 -11.34
CA PHE A 431 13.47 9.21 -10.12
C PHE A 431 14.48 9.08 -8.99
N PRO A 432 14.12 9.50 -7.75
CA PRO A 432 15.06 9.48 -6.63
C PRO A 432 15.53 8.07 -6.24
N LEU A 433 16.85 7.89 -6.14
CA LEU A 433 17.51 6.73 -5.55
C LEU A 433 18.03 7.01 -4.13
N GLY A 434 17.91 8.25 -3.65
CA GLY A 434 18.34 8.65 -2.32
C GLY A 434 19.20 9.90 -2.33
N GLY A 435 19.94 10.12 -1.24
CA GLY A 435 20.81 11.28 -1.08
C GLY A 435 22.26 10.91 -0.81
N GLY A 436 23.15 11.82 -1.22
CA GLY A 436 24.59 11.74 -0.98
C GLY A 436 25.18 13.09 -0.60
N LYS A 437 26.45 13.10 -0.26
CA LYS A 437 27.19 14.32 0.00
C LYS A 437 28.33 14.46 -0.99
N ALA A 438 28.20 15.42 -1.89
CA ALA A 438 29.20 15.73 -2.91
C ALA A 438 30.34 16.58 -2.33
N SER A 439 31.57 16.26 -2.70
CA SER A 439 32.77 16.99 -2.35
C SER A 439 33.92 16.58 -3.28
N GLY A 440 34.65 17.54 -3.84
CA GLY A 440 35.81 17.28 -4.67
C GLY A 440 35.55 16.40 -5.89
N GLY A 441 34.40 16.57 -6.55
CA GLY A 441 34.02 15.80 -7.73
C GLY A 441 33.56 14.37 -7.45
N ARG A 442 33.31 14.01 -6.18
CA ARG A 442 32.81 12.69 -5.77
C ARG A 442 31.60 12.83 -4.87
N ILE A 443 30.72 11.83 -4.88
CA ILE A 443 29.50 11.79 -4.06
C ILE A 443 29.64 10.61 -3.08
N LYS A 444 29.80 10.96 -1.80
CA LYS A 444 29.76 9.99 -0.72
C LYS A 444 28.35 9.42 -0.60
N ASN A 445 28.23 8.11 -0.66
CA ASN A 445 26.98 7.39 -0.64
C ASN A 445 26.35 7.36 0.76
N HIS A 446 25.09 7.80 0.87
CA HIS A 446 24.27 7.73 2.08
C HIS A 446 23.06 6.79 1.93
N TYR A 447 23.08 5.91 0.92
CA TYR A 447 22.07 4.89 0.73
C TYR A 447 22.08 3.90 1.92
N PRO A 448 20.92 3.58 2.53
CA PRO A 448 20.87 2.76 3.73
C PRO A 448 21.49 1.37 3.54
N LYS A 449 22.31 0.94 4.49
CA LYS A 449 23.03 -0.36 4.40
C LYS A 449 22.07 -1.54 4.18
N GLY A 450 20.91 -1.54 4.85
CA GLY A 450 19.90 -2.61 4.74
C GLY A 450 19.16 -2.66 3.40
N LEU A 451 19.28 -1.62 2.55
CA LEU A 451 18.65 -1.57 1.23
C LEU A 451 19.62 -1.84 0.07
N ARG A 452 20.91 -2.05 0.37
CA ARG A 452 21.94 -2.22 -0.67
C ARG A 452 21.76 -3.54 -1.42
N SER A 453 21.88 -3.48 -2.73
CA SER A 453 21.95 -4.66 -3.58
C SER A 453 23.36 -5.24 -3.46
N LEU A 454 23.48 -6.49 -3.02
CA LEU A 454 24.77 -7.20 -2.89
C LEU A 454 25.18 -7.95 -4.18
N GLN A 455 24.47 -7.72 -5.29
CA GLN A 455 24.71 -8.41 -6.57
C GLN A 455 24.95 -7.44 -7.71
#